data_8a52e776c82741fefef0b1b105632857
#
_entry.id   8a52e776c82741fefef0b1b105632857
#
_cell.length_a   1.000
_cell.length_b   1.000
_cell.length_c   1.000
_cell.angle_alpha   90.00
_cell.angle_beta   90.00
_cell.angle_gamma   90.00
#
_symmetry.space_group_name_H-M   'P 1'
#
loop_
_entity.id
_entity.type
_entity.pdbx_description
1 polymer ?
#
loop_
_entity_poly.entity_id
_entity_poly.type
_entity_poly.pdbx_seq_one_letter_code
_entity_poly.pdbx_strand_id
1 'polypeptide(L)'
;MPTGSFDINELKRRMQGATQSLKHELGGLRTGRAAASMLEPVQVDAYGTHMPLNQLATISVPEPRLLSVQVWDKSMVKAVEKAIVDSNLGLSPATEGQVLRLRIPELNEDRRKELVKVAHKYAEAARVAVRHVRRDGLDTIKKLEKNHEISEDDQERLANDVQKATDGTISEIDQLLAGKEKEILTV
;
A
#
# COMPACT_ATOMS: atom_id res chain seq x y z
N MET A 1 28.46 -10.41 21.85
CA MET A 1 27.29 -10.72 20.97
C MET A 1 27.20 -12.23 20.91
N PRO A 2 26.15 -12.88 21.34
CA PRO A 2 25.99 -14.28 21.04
C PRO A 2 25.79 -14.43 19.53
N THR A 3 26.86 -14.83 18.88
CA THR A 3 26.87 -15.21 17.49
C THR A 3 26.10 -16.50 17.38
N GLY A 4 24.84 -16.43 16.96
CA GLY A 4 24.13 -17.62 16.55
C GLY A 4 22.77 -17.90 17.17
N SER A 5 22.07 -16.92 17.71
CA SER A 5 20.67 -17.15 18.08
C SER A 5 19.74 -16.86 16.90
N PHE A 6 19.00 -17.88 16.46
CA PHE A 6 17.90 -17.70 15.55
C PHE A 6 16.72 -17.06 16.29
N ASP A 7 16.22 -15.94 15.77
CA ASP A 7 15.05 -15.26 16.30
C ASP A 7 13.89 -15.30 15.29
N ILE A 8 12.89 -16.11 15.60
CA ILE A 8 11.67 -16.24 14.78
C ILE A 8 10.89 -14.91 14.70
N ASN A 9 10.95 -14.09 15.75
CA ASN A 9 10.24 -12.82 15.77
C ASN A 9 10.83 -11.82 14.79
N GLU A 10 12.17 -11.80 14.66
CA GLU A 10 12.85 -10.99 13.64
C GLU A 10 12.48 -11.44 12.23
N LEU A 11 12.39 -12.74 11.99
CA LEU A 11 11.97 -13.29 10.71
C LEU A 11 10.53 -12.89 10.37
N LYS A 12 9.61 -13.02 11.33
CA LYS A 12 8.22 -12.61 11.19
C LYS A 12 8.11 -11.10 10.90
N ARG A 13 8.92 -10.28 11.55
CA ARG A 13 8.96 -8.84 11.30
C ARG A 13 9.37 -8.53 9.86
N ARG A 14 10.39 -9.21 9.34
CA ARG A 14 10.81 -9.07 7.94
C ARG A 14 9.71 -9.50 6.96
N MET A 15 9.02 -10.59 7.24
CA MET A 15 7.88 -11.05 6.42
C MET A 15 6.73 -10.04 6.44
N GLN A 16 6.42 -9.46 7.59
CA GLN A 16 5.41 -8.41 7.71
C GLN A 16 5.80 -7.14 6.95
N GLY A 17 7.10 -6.84 6.86
CA GLY A 17 7.61 -5.74 6.02
C GLY A 17 7.18 -5.90 4.56
N ALA A 18 7.25 -7.11 4.02
CA ALA A 18 6.77 -7.40 2.66
C ALA A 18 5.25 -7.19 2.52
N THR A 19 4.48 -7.59 3.51
CA THR A 19 3.02 -7.37 3.54
C THR A 19 2.68 -5.88 3.61
N GLN A 20 3.38 -5.11 4.43
CA GLN A 20 3.16 -3.67 4.54
C GLN A 20 3.51 -2.93 3.24
N SER A 21 4.60 -3.29 2.60
CA SER A 21 4.96 -2.75 1.28
C SER A 21 3.88 -3.05 0.24
N LEU A 22 3.34 -4.28 0.25
CA LEU A 22 2.24 -4.65 -0.64
C LEU A 22 0.98 -3.82 -0.38
N LYS A 23 0.60 -3.62 0.89
CA LYS A 23 -0.54 -2.76 1.25
C LYS A 23 -0.36 -1.34 0.71
N HIS A 24 0.84 -0.80 0.84
CA HIS A 24 1.15 0.53 0.33
C HIS A 24 1.05 0.59 -1.21
N GLU A 25 1.63 -0.36 -1.91
CA GLU A 25 1.59 -0.43 -3.38
C GLU A 25 0.16 -0.62 -3.90
N LEU A 26 -0.62 -1.52 -3.29
CA LEU A 26 -2.03 -1.72 -3.66
C LEU A 26 -2.88 -0.48 -3.36
N GLY A 27 -2.59 0.22 -2.27
CA GLY A 27 -3.26 1.48 -1.93
C GLY A 27 -3.03 2.59 -2.95
N GLY A 28 -1.89 2.58 -3.65
CA GLY A 28 -1.58 3.51 -4.74
C GLY A 28 -2.27 3.20 -6.06
N LEU A 29 -2.88 2.03 -6.23
CA LEU A 29 -3.60 1.68 -7.45
C LEU A 29 -4.96 2.40 -7.51
N ARG A 30 -5.21 3.06 -8.63
CA ARG A 30 -6.49 3.74 -8.89
C ARG A 30 -7.55 2.70 -9.26
N THR A 31 -8.54 2.52 -8.40
CA THR A 31 -9.61 1.52 -8.57
C THR A 31 -10.92 2.09 -9.09
N GLY A 32 -10.94 3.38 -9.45
CA GLY A 32 -12.16 4.07 -9.82
C GLY A 32 -13.00 4.56 -8.63
N ARG A 33 -12.58 4.24 -7.40
CA ARG A 33 -13.19 4.78 -6.18
C ARG A 33 -12.48 6.04 -5.73
N ALA A 34 -13.26 7.02 -5.28
CA ALA A 34 -12.73 8.21 -4.63
C ALA A 34 -12.15 7.86 -3.25
N ALA A 35 -10.98 8.37 -2.95
CA ALA A 35 -10.36 8.25 -1.63
C ALA A 35 -9.62 9.55 -1.32
N ALA A 36 -9.69 10.02 -0.08
CA ALA A 36 -8.99 11.23 0.34
C ALA A 36 -7.46 11.11 0.13
N SER A 37 -6.91 9.93 0.24
CA SER A 37 -5.50 9.62 -0.01
C SER A 37 -5.04 9.93 -1.44
N MET A 38 -5.94 10.01 -2.41
CA MET A 38 -5.61 10.40 -3.79
C MET A 38 -5.04 11.81 -3.87
N LEU A 39 -5.39 12.68 -2.94
CA LEU A 39 -4.95 14.07 -2.89
C LEU A 39 -3.76 14.31 -1.94
N GLU A 40 -3.27 13.28 -1.24
CA GLU A 40 -2.10 13.41 -0.35
C GLU A 40 -0.84 13.94 -1.06
N PRO A 41 -0.53 13.54 -2.30
CA PRO A 41 0.65 14.07 -2.98
C PRO A 41 0.50 15.52 -3.46
N VAL A 42 -0.70 16.09 -3.40
CA VAL A 42 -0.94 17.44 -3.91
C VAL A 42 -0.35 18.48 -2.97
N GLN A 43 0.56 19.29 -3.51
CA GLN A 43 1.17 20.42 -2.82
C GLN A 43 0.61 21.73 -3.40
N VAL A 44 0.20 22.62 -2.53
CA VAL A 44 -0.41 23.89 -2.88
C VAL A 44 0.56 25.03 -2.55
N ASP A 45 0.73 25.97 -3.47
CA ASP A 45 1.43 27.23 -3.21
C ASP A 45 0.52 28.15 -2.40
N ALA A 46 0.76 28.20 -1.10
CA ALA A 46 -0.05 28.98 -0.17
C ALA A 46 0.83 29.77 0.79
N TYR A 47 0.49 31.05 0.98
CA TYR A 47 1.19 31.92 1.92
C TYR A 47 2.71 31.99 1.71
N GLY A 48 3.16 31.91 0.43
CA GLY A 48 4.57 31.97 0.07
C GLY A 48 5.36 30.68 0.28
N THR A 49 4.70 29.57 0.57
CA THR A 49 5.31 28.26 0.79
C THR A 49 4.48 27.14 0.16
N HIS A 50 5.10 25.99 -0.03
CA HIS A 50 4.38 24.77 -0.43
C HIS A 50 3.76 24.10 0.79
N MET A 51 2.46 23.87 0.75
CA MET A 51 1.71 23.22 1.83
C MET A 51 0.92 22.02 1.32
N PRO A 52 0.84 20.92 2.09
CA PRO A 52 -0.06 19.82 1.75
C PRO A 52 -1.52 20.30 1.70
N LEU A 53 -2.29 19.77 0.75
CA LEU A 53 -3.70 20.14 0.57
C LEU A 53 -4.53 19.94 1.84
N ASN A 54 -4.26 18.90 2.61
CA ASN A 54 -4.99 18.61 3.86
C ASN A 54 -4.80 19.66 4.96
N GLN A 55 -3.81 20.55 4.84
CA GLN A 55 -3.59 21.68 5.75
C GLN A 55 -4.36 22.93 5.34
N LEU A 56 -5.00 22.93 4.18
CA LEU A 56 -5.74 24.06 3.62
C LEU A 56 -7.22 23.79 3.44
N ALA A 57 -7.62 22.53 3.48
CA ALA A 57 -8.97 22.10 3.14
C ALA A 57 -9.38 20.83 3.87
N THR A 58 -10.68 20.64 4.02
CA THR A 58 -11.27 19.37 4.46
C THR A 58 -11.64 18.54 3.24
N ILE A 59 -11.12 17.32 3.16
CA ILE A 59 -11.38 16.39 2.08
C ILE A 59 -12.39 15.34 2.55
N SER A 60 -13.46 15.16 1.79
CA SER A 60 -14.49 14.17 2.07
C SER A 60 -14.88 13.39 0.81
N VAL A 61 -15.52 12.25 1.00
CA VAL A 61 -16.00 11.37 -0.09
C VAL A 61 -17.51 11.23 0.06
N PRO A 62 -18.32 12.17 -0.47
CA PRO A 62 -19.78 12.11 -0.35
C PRO A 62 -20.40 10.98 -1.17
N GLU A 63 -19.75 10.58 -2.25
CA GLU A 63 -20.17 9.49 -3.13
C GLU A 63 -18.96 8.63 -3.52
N PRO A 64 -19.17 7.35 -3.93
CA PRO A 64 -18.05 6.44 -4.23
C PRO A 64 -17.08 6.93 -5.30
N ARG A 65 -17.49 7.86 -6.16
CA ARG A 65 -16.66 8.42 -7.23
C ARG A 65 -16.61 9.95 -7.23
N LEU A 66 -16.89 10.55 -6.09
CA LEU A 66 -16.88 12.00 -5.92
C LEU A 66 -16.02 12.37 -4.70
N LEU A 67 -15.04 13.22 -4.92
CA LEU A 67 -14.29 13.89 -3.86
C LEU A 67 -14.83 15.30 -3.68
N SER A 68 -14.98 15.72 -2.44
CA SER A 68 -15.31 17.10 -2.08
C SER A 68 -14.17 17.72 -1.29
N VAL A 69 -13.66 18.82 -1.77
CA VAL A 69 -12.58 19.60 -1.12
C VAL A 69 -13.16 20.93 -0.69
N GLN A 70 -13.35 21.09 0.61
CA GLN A 70 -13.81 22.36 1.20
C GLN A 70 -12.59 23.17 1.65
N VAL A 71 -12.27 24.22 0.92
CA VAL A 71 -11.16 25.12 1.23
C VAL A 71 -11.58 26.08 2.35
N TRP A 72 -10.76 26.18 3.39
CA TRP A 72 -11.09 26.99 4.58
C TRP A 72 -10.94 28.48 4.32
N ASP A 73 -9.95 28.87 3.53
CA ASP A 73 -9.70 30.26 3.16
C ASP A 73 -10.14 30.52 1.72
N LYS A 74 -11.14 31.38 1.57
CA LYS A 74 -11.69 31.77 0.26
C LYS A 74 -10.62 32.28 -0.70
N SER A 75 -9.59 32.94 -0.20
CA SER A 75 -8.49 33.48 -1.02
C SER A 75 -7.59 32.37 -1.63
N MET A 76 -7.63 31.16 -1.06
CA MET A 76 -6.82 30.02 -1.50
C MET A 76 -7.52 29.09 -2.50
N VAL A 77 -8.79 29.31 -2.80
CA VAL A 77 -9.57 28.42 -3.70
C VAL A 77 -8.90 28.27 -5.05
N LYS A 78 -8.47 29.38 -5.66
CA LYS A 78 -7.78 29.34 -6.97
C LYS A 78 -6.45 28.60 -6.93
N ALA A 79 -5.69 28.79 -5.86
CA ALA A 79 -4.41 28.11 -5.66
C ALA A 79 -4.60 26.59 -5.51
N VAL A 80 -5.60 26.17 -4.76
CA VAL A 80 -5.98 24.77 -4.59
C VAL A 80 -6.44 24.16 -5.91
N GLU A 81 -7.31 24.85 -6.64
CA GLU A 81 -7.78 24.42 -7.96
C GLU A 81 -6.61 24.20 -8.93
N LYS A 82 -5.72 25.17 -9.01
CA LYS A 82 -4.52 25.07 -9.85
C LYS A 82 -3.62 23.91 -9.46
N ALA A 83 -3.38 23.72 -8.18
CA ALA A 83 -2.55 22.62 -7.68
C ALA A 83 -3.12 21.24 -8.04
N ILE A 84 -4.43 21.07 -7.98
CA ILE A 84 -5.10 19.82 -8.37
C ILE A 84 -4.98 19.58 -9.87
N VAL A 85 -5.20 20.59 -10.69
CA VAL A 85 -5.06 20.50 -12.16
C VAL A 85 -3.62 20.14 -12.54
N ASP A 86 -2.64 20.80 -11.93
CA ASP A 86 -1.22 20.63 -12.23
C ASP A 86 -0.65 19.30 -11.68
N SER A 87 -1.36 18.61 -10.81
CA SER A 87 -0.91 17.38 -10.17
C SER A 87 -0.88 16.14 -11.09
N ASN A 88 -1.36 16.26 -12.33
CA ASN A 88 -1.48 15.16 -13.30
C ASN A 88 -2.32 13.95 -12.82
N LEU A 89 -3.23 14.18 -11.88
CA LEU A 89 -4.15 13.15 -11.41
C LEU A 89 -5.30 12.87 -12.38
N GLY A 90 -5.41 13.67 -13.45
CA GLY A 90 -6.49 13.53 -14.43
C GLY A 90 -7.86 13.97 -13.88
N LEU A 91 -7.87 14.79 -12.83
CA LEU A 91 -9.07 15.29 -12.19
C LEU A 91 -9.35 16.72 -12.62
N SER A 92 -10.60 16.99 -12.98
CA SER A 92 -11.08 18.33 -13.33
C SER A 92 -12.00 18.85 -12.24
N PRO A 93 -11.57 19.86 -11.45
CA PRO A 93 -12.40 20.39 -10.38
C PRO A 93 -13.57 21.22 -10.91
N ALA A 94 -14.75 21.01 -10.35
CA ALA A 94 -15.90 21.89 -10.48
C ALA A 94 -15.98 22.73 -9.20
N THR A 95 -15.77 24.03 -9.32
CA THR A 95 -15.69 24.95 -8.17
C THR A 95 -17.04 25.64 -7.93
N GLU A 96 -17.56 25.49 -6.73
CA GLU A 96 -18.74 26.21 -6.24
C GLU A 96 -18.36 26.91 -4.91
N GLY A 97 -18.16 28.23 -4.94
CA GLY A 97 -17.73 28.97 -3.77
C GLY A 97 -16.39 28.49 -3.23
N GLN A 98 -16.37 27.93 -2.02
CA GLN A 98 -15.18 27.38 -1.37
C GLN A 98 -15.08 25.85 -1.50
N VAL A 99 -15.99 25.22 -2.22
CA VAL A 99 -16.04 23.77 -2.39
C VAL A 99 -15.64 23.42 -3.82
N LEU A 100 -14.65 22.53 -3.94
CA LEU A 100 -14.27 21.91 -5.22
C LEU A 100 -14.78 20.47 -5.23
N ARG A 101 -15.50 20.12 -6.29
CA ARG A 101 -15.98 18.75 -6.52
C ARG A 101 -15.13 18.09 -7.59
N LEU A 102 -14.59 16.94 -7.27
CA LEU A 102 -13.71 16.16 -8.15
C LEU A 102 -14.39 14.84 -8.48
N ARG A 103 -14.87 14.70 -9.71
CA ARG A 103 -15.44 13.45 -10.17
C ARG A 103 -14.32 12.53 -10.65
N ILE A 104 -14.29 11.32 -10.11
CA ILE A 104 -13.34 10.29 -10.52
C ILE A 104 -13.86 9.63 -11.80
N PRO A 105 -13.06 9.61 -12.90
CA PRO A 105 -13.47 8.96 -14.13
C PRO A 105 -13.72 7.46 -13.95
N GLU A 106 -14.71 6.91 -14.66
CA GLU A 106 -14.90 5.48 -14.71
C GLU A 106 -13.71 4.79 -15.36
N LEU A 107 -13.33 3.65 -14.79
CA LEU A 107 -12.38 2.76 -15.42
C LEU A 107 -13.11 1.99 -16.53
N ASN A 108 -12.55 1.97 -17.75
CA ASN A 108 -13.01 1.06 -18.78
C ASN A 108 -12.53 -0.38 -18.47
N GLU A 109 -13.09 -1.37 -19.18
CA GLU A 109 -12.78 -2.79 -18.96
C GLU A 109 -11.29 -3.09 -19.17
N ASP A 110 -10.68 -2.52 -20.20
CA ASP A 110 -9.26 -2.73 -20.51
C ASP A 110 -8.37 -2.19 -19.40
N ARG A 111 -8.69 -1.02 -18.86
CA ARG A 111 -7.95 -0.42 -17.74
C ARG A 111 -8.10 -1.24 -16.46
N ARG A 112 -9.28 -1.78 -16.18
CA ARG A 112 -9.49 -2.71 -15.05
C ARG A 112 -8.63 -3.94 -15.19
N LYS A 113 -8.57 -4.56 -16.37
CA LYS A 113 -7.70 -5.71 -16.63
C LYS A 113 -6.23 -5.40 -16.41
N GLU A 114 -5.76 -4.24 -16.86
CA GLU A 114 -4.40 -3.80 -16.61
C GLU A 114 -4.10 -3.63 -15.12
N LEU A 115 -5.01 -3.01 -14.37
CA LEU A 115 -4.85 -2.82 -12.92
C LEU A 115 -4.82 -4.15 -12.17
N VAL A 116 -5.63 -5.13 -12.57
CA VAL A 116 -5.59 -6.48 -12.00
C VAL A 116 -4.23 -7.12 -12.24
N LYS A 117 -3.68 -7.00 -13.44
CA LYS A 117 -2.33 -7.52 -13.74
C LYS A 117 -1.26 -6.85 -12.88
N VAL A 118 -1.34 -5.55 -12.68
CA VAL A 118 -0.39 -4.81 -11.82
C VAL A 118 -0.53 -5.27 -10.37
N ALA A 119 -1.74 -5.46 -9.86
CA ALA A 119 -1.99 -5.98 -8.52
C ALA A 119 -1.37 -7.38 -8.34
N HIS A 120 -1.54 -8.28 -9.29
CA HIS A 120 -0.91 -9.60 -9.29
C HIS A 120 0.61 -9.53 -9.28
N LYS A 121 1.18 -8.61 -10.05
CA LYS A 121 2.62 -8.37 -10.08
C LYS A 121 3.17 -7.94 -8.72
N TYR A 122 2.49 -7.02 -8.05
CA TYR A 122 2.86 -6.58 -6.71
C TYR A 122 2.74 -7.71 -5.69
N ALA A 123 1.67 -8.49 -5.75
CA ALA A 123 1.48 -9.64 -4.87
C ALA A 123 2.56 -10.70 -5.07
N GLU A 124 2.94 -11.00 -6.30
CA GLU A 124 4.03 -11.95 -6.58
C GLU A 124 5.38 -11.44 -6.08
N ALA A 125 5.68 -10.16 -6.24
CA ALA A 125 6.88 -9.56 -5.67
C ALA A 125 6.92 -9.69 -4.14
N ALA A 126 5.79 -9.52 -3.46
CA ALA A 126 5.67 -9.72 -2.02
C ALA A 126 5.89 -11.19 -1.63
N ARG A 127 5.32 -12.14 -2.37
CA ARG A 127 5.55 -13.58 -2.14
C ARG A 127 7.03 -13.95 -2.31
N VAL A 128 7.68 -13.44 -3.35
CA VAL A 128 9.12 -13.65 -3.57
C VAL A 128 9.93 -13.13 -2.38
N ALA A 129 9.61 -11.94 -1.88
CA ALA A 129 10.28 -11.37 -0.71
C ALA A 129 10.10 -12.25 0.53
N VAL A 130 8.90 -12.77 0.77
CA VAL A 130 8.60 -13.68 1.89
C VAL A 130 9.37 -15.00 1.76
N ARG A 131 9.42 -15.58 0.56
CA ARG A 131 10.19 -16.81 0.30
C ARG A 131 11.68 -16.59 0.50
N HIS A 132 12.18 -15.42 0.17
CA HIS A 132 13.58 -15.07 0.41
C HIS A 132 13.89 -15.01 1.91
N VAL A 133 13.05 -14.37 2.69
CA VAL A 133 13.16 -14.35 4.17
C VAL A 133 13.10 -15.76 4.75
N ARG A 134 12.19 -16.59 4.26
CA ARG A 134 12.10 -18.02 4.63
C ARG A 134 13.42 -18.75 4.38
N ARG A 135 13.99 -18.58 3.20
CA ARG A 135 15.27 -19.21 2.83
C ARG A 135 16.38 -18.79 3.78
N ASP A 136 16.50 -17.50 4.05
CA ASP A 136 17.50 -16.97 5.00
C ASP A 136 17.35 -17.60 6.39
N GLY A 137 16.11 -17.73 6.87
CA GLY A 137 15.81 -18.37 8.14
C GLY A 137 16.20 -19.84 8.19
N LEU A 138 15.85 -20.58 7.16
CA LEU A 138 16.18 -22.01 7.04
C LEU A 138 17.69 -22.23 6.93
N ASP A 139 18.40 -21.38 6.19
CA ASP A 139 19.86 -21.45 6.08
C ASP A 139 20.54 -21.17 7.44
N THR A 140 20.05 -20.21 8.20
CA THR A 140 20.53 -19.91 9.55
C THR A 140 20.34 -21.09 10.49
N ILE A 141 19.15 -21.68 10.53
CA ILE A 141 18.83 -22.85 11.35
C ILE A 141 19.73 -24.04 11.00
N LYS A 142 19.94 -24.27 9.72
CA LYS A 142 20.80 -25.35 9.22
C LYS A 142 22.25 -25.16 9.64
N LYS A 143 22.77 -23.92 9.61
CA LYS A 143 24.11 -23.60 10.12
C LYS A 143 24.24 -23.86 11.60
N LEU A 144 23.25 -23.48 12.41
CA LEU A 144 23.25 -23.70 13.86
C LEU A 144 23.30 -25.19 14.20
N GLU A 145 22.55 -26.01 13.47
CA GLU A 145 22.57 -27.47 13.65
C GLU A 145 23.93 -28.04 13.24
N LYS A 146 24.45 -27.67 12.08
CA LYS A 146 25.75 -28.10 11.60
C LYS A 146 26.91 -27.76 12.55
N ASN A 147 26.81 -26.62 13.21
CA ASN A 147 27.78 -26.18 14.22
C ASN A 147 27.54 -26.78 15.62
N HIS A 148 26.58 -27.68 15.74
CA HIS A 148 26.19 -28.30 17.02
C HIS A 148 25.70 -27.30 18.09
N GLU A 149 25.19 -26.14 17.67
CA GLU A 149 24.59 -25.15 18.57
C GLU A 149 23.13 -25.47 18.91
N ILE A 150 22.46 -26.22 18.05
CA ILE A 150 21.10 -26.76 18.28
C ILE A 150 21.06 -28.23 17.87
N SER A 151 20.07 -28.98 18.38
CA SER A 151 19.83 -30.39 18.01
C SER A 151 19.09 -30.50 16.68
N GLU A 152 19.07 -31.70 16.10
CA GLU A 152 18.24 -32.01 14.93
C GLU A 152 16.76 -31.78 15.22
N ASP A 153 16.27 -32.16 16.41
CA ASP A 153 14.88 -31.93 16.84
C ASP A 153 14.56 -30.44 16.91
N ASP A 154 15.47 -29.63 17.41
CA ASP A 154 15.33 -28.17 17.44
C ASP A 154 15.33 -27.59 16.03
N GLN A 155 16.16 -28.09 15.15
CA GLN A 155 16.17 -27.69 13.73
C GLN A 155 14.83 -27.95 13.09
N GLU A 156 14.26 -29.15 13.24
CA GLU A 156 12.97 -29.51 12.68
C GLU A 156 11.84 -28.63 13.22
N ARG A 157 11.81 -28.43 14.53
CA ARG A 157 10.83 -27.56 15.19
C ARG A 157 10.89 -26.14 14.68
N LEU A 158 12.09 -25.55 14.62
CA LEU A 158 12.28 -24.17 14.13
C LEU A 158 11.97 -24.05 12.65
N ALA A 159 12.31 -25.05 11.84
CA ALA A 159 11.95 -25.09 10.42
C ALA A 159 10.43 -25.12 10.21
N ASN A 160 9.71 -25.87 11.04
CA ASN A 160 8.25 -25.91 11.04
C ASN A 160 7.65 -24.55 11.43
N ASP A 161 8.24 -23.85 12.40
CA ASP A 161 7.81 -22.51 12.81
C ASP A 161 8.01 -21.49 11.67
N VAL A 162 9.13 -21.57 10.97
CA VAL A 162 9.40 -20.74 9.78
C VAL A 162 8.39 -21.02 8.68
N GLN A 163 8.06 -22.30 8.44
CA GLN A 163 7.08 -22.68 7.43
C GLN A 163 5.68 -22.17 7.76
N LYS A 164 5.26 -22.28 9.02
CA LYS A 164 3.97 -21.74 9.49
C LYS A 164 3.88 -20.22 9.31
N ALA A 165 4.96 -19.50 9.67
CA ALA A 165 5.02 -18.06 9.49
C ALA A 165 4.94 -17.68 8.01
N THR A 166 5.62 -18.42 7.14
CA THR A 166 5.58 -18.25 5.69
C THR A 166 4.18 -18.46 5.14
N ASP A 167 3.55 -19.58 5.47
CA ASP A 167 2.21 -19.93 4.98
C ASP A 167 1.16 -18.90 5.43
N GLY A 168 1.23 -18.46 6.69
CA GLY A 168 0.35 -17.42 7.21
C GLY A 168 0.51 -16.09 6.49
N THR A 169 1.74 -15.67 6.20
CA THR A 169 2.02 -14.43 5.50
C THR A 169 1.60 -14.49 4.03
N ILE A 170 1.85 -15.61 3.36
CA ILE A 170 1.39 -15.81 1.96
C ILE A 170 -0.13 -15.81 1.88
N SER A 171 -0.81 -16.43 2.84
CA SER A 171 -2.27 -16.38 2.93
C SER A 171 -2.79 -14.94 3.09
N GLU A 172 -2.14 -14.13 3.91
CA GLU A 172 -2.47 -12.71 4.05
C GLU A 172 -2.28 -11.95 2.74
N ILE A 173 -1.17 -12.20 2.03
CA ILE A 173 -0.91 -11.61 0.70
C ILE A 173 -2.02 -11.98 -0.28
N ASP A 174 -2.43 -13.25 -0.32
CA ASP A 174 -3.50 -13.73 -1.20
C ASP A 174 -4.84 -13.07 -0.88
N GLN A 175 -5.14 -12.85 0.39
CA GLN A 175 -6.36 -12.14 0.82
C GLN A 175 -6.33 -10.66 0.43
N LEU A 176 -5.18 -9.99 0.57
CA LEU A 176 -5.02 -8.60 0.14
C LEU A 176 -5.21 -8.46 -1.36
N LEU A 177 -4.64 -9.37 -2.15
CA LEU A 177 -4.81 -9.40 -3.59
C LEU A 177 -6.27 -9.63 -3.98
N ALA A 178 -6.94 -10.62 -3.40
CA ALA A 178 -8.34 -10.92 -3.70
C ALA A 178 -9.26 -9.75 -3.36
N GLY A 179 -9.02 -9.09 -2.22
CA GLY A 179 -9.76 -7.89 -1.83
C GLY A 179 -9.58 -6.75 -2.82
N LYS A 180 -8.37 -6.53 -3.30
CA LYS A 180 -8.07 -5.48 -4.28
C LYS A 180 -8.67 -5.79 -5.66
N GLU A 181 -8.59 -7.03 -6.12
CA GLU A 181 -9.25 -7.45 -7.36
C GLU A 181 -10.76 -7.20 -7.31
N LYS A 182 -11.40 -7.58 -6.21
CA LYS A 182 -12.82 -7.33 -6.02
C LYS A 182 -13.13 -5.83 -6.07
N GLU A 183 -12.32 -5.01 -5.43
CA GLU A 183 -12.46 -3.56 -5.44
C GLU A 183 -12.32 -2.98 -6.85
N ILE A 184 -11.36 -3.44 -7.64
CA ILE A 184 -11.16 -3.03 -9.04
C ILE A 184 -12.34 -3.42 -9.92
N LEU A 185 -12.90 -4.63 -9.75
CA LEU A 185 -13.92 -5.20 -10.61
C LEU A 185 -15.36 -4.77 -10.27
N THR A 186 -15.60 -4.28 -9.06
CA THR A 186 -16.96 -3.94 -8.58
C THR A 186 -17.36 -2.48 -8.72
N VAL A 187 -16.52 -1.62 -9.23
CA VAL A 187 -16.81 -0.17 -9.38
C VAL A 187 -17.34 0.16 -10.75
#